data_e248854452b4f1b0b9a258ffc6ebed45
#
_entry.id   e248854452b4f1b0b9a258ffc6ebed45
#
_cell.length_a   1.000
_cell.length_b   1.000
_cell.length_c   1.000
_cell.angle_alpha   90.00
_cell.angle_beta   90.00
_cell.angle_gamma   90.00
#
_symmetry.space_group_name_H-M   'P 1'
#
loop_
_entity.id
_entity.type
_entity.pdbx_description
1 polymer ?
#
loop_
_entity_poly.entity_id
_entity_poly.type
_entity_poly.pdbx_seq_one_letter_code
_entity_poly.pdbx_strand_id
1 'polypeptide(L)'
;MVGIAIVSHSRLAAEGIRELAAQMAGPDLRIIACGGMEDGSIGTDAVRIQNAMIEADSGDGVCAMVDLGSGIMSTETAMELLEFDDDHSDLRVMIADAPVLEGAVSAAVSASAGDPLEAVIAAAEEARGMKKLSD
;
A
#
# COMPACT_ATOMS: atom_id res chain seq x y z
N MET A 1 13.94 1.30 3.93
CA MET A 1 13.03 1.83 2.88
C MET A 1 11.59 1.78 3.35
N VAL A 2 10.80 2.77 2.99
CA VAL A 2 9.36 2.73 3.19
C VAL A 2 8.78 1.53 2.45
N GLY A 3 7.94 0.73 3.14
CA GLY A 3 7.26 -0.39 2.52
C GLY A 3 5.95 0.02 1.87
N ILE A 4 5.42 -0.81 0.99
CA ILE A 4 4.16 -0.56 0.31
C ILE A 4 3.21 -1.72 0.56
N ALA A 5 2.01 -1.42 1.05
CA ALA A 5 0.93 -2.40 1.19
C ALA A 5 -0.14 -2.07 0.15
N ILE A 6 -0.43 -3.02 -0.73
CA ILE A 6 -1.44 -2.85 -1.78
C ILE A 6 -2.69 -3.58 -1.33
N VAL A 7 -3.75 -2.80 -1.07
CA VAL A 7 -5.02 -3.31 -0.57
C VAL A 7 -6.06 -3.28 -1.68
N SER A 8 -6.63 -4.42 -2.00
CA SER A 8 -7.66 -4.55 -3.01
C SER A 8 -8.75 -5.51 -2.55
N HIS A 9 -9.95 -5.34 -3.07
CA HIS A 9 -11.05 -6.27 -2.87
C HIS A 9 -10.79 -7.61 -3.57
N SER A 10 -9.85 -7.62 -4.54
CA SER A 10 -9.52 -8.78 -5.35
C SER A 10 -8.07 -9.21 -5.11
N ARG A 11 -7.87 -10.49 -4.80
CA ARG A 11 -6.53 -11.04 -4.65
C ARG A 11 -5.72 -10.90 -5.94
N LEU A 12 -6.33 -11.21 -7.07
CA LEU A 12 -5.64 -11.13 -8.36
C LEU A 12 -5.26 -9.70 -8.73
N ALA A 13 -6.14 -8.74 -8.42
CA ALA A 13 -5.84 -7.32 -8.66
C ALA A 13 -4.66 -6.85 -7.80
N ALA A 14 -4.66 -7.19 -6.52
CA ALA A 14 -3.57 -6.80 -5.63
C ALA A 14 -2.24 -7.39 -6.09
N GLU A 15 -2.22 -8.67 -6.44
CA GLU A 15 -1.03 -9.35 -6.92
C GLU A 15 -0.52 -8.78 -8.25
N GLY A 16 -1.43 -8.45 -9.17
CA GLY A 16 -1.07 -7.85 -10.46
C GLY A 16 -0.47 -6.46 -10.31
N ILE A 17 -1.04 -5.64 -9.43
CA ILE A 17 -0.51 -4.31 -9.15
C ILE A 17 0.86 -4.41 -8.50
N ARG A 18 1.03 -5.34 -7.55
CA ARG A 18 2.33 -5.60 -6.93
C ARG A 18 3.37 -5.97 -7.97
N GLU A 19 3.01 -6.85 -8.90
CA GLU A 19 3.91 -7.29 -9.97
C GLU A 19 4.38 -6.11 -10.82
N LEU A 20 3.47 -5.22 -11.20
CA LEU A 20 3.81 -4.03 -11.98
C LEU A 20 4.69 -3.05 -11.19
N ALA A 21 4.32 -2.78 -9.95
CA ALA A 21 5.10 -1.86 -9.10
C ALA A 21 6.50 -2.41 -8.82
N ALA A 22 6.64 -3.72 -8.66
CA ALA A 22 7.92 -4.37 -8.40
C ALA A 22 8.91 -4.20 -9.55
N GLN A 23 8.44 -3.98 -10.78
CA GLN A 23 9.31 -3.72 -11.91
C GLN A 23 10.11 -2.42 -11.76
N MET A 24 9.57 -1.48 -10.97
CA MET A 24 10.17 -0.17 -10.74
C MET A 24 11.01 -0.14 -9.46
N ALA A 25 11.12 -1.26 -8.77
CA ALA A 25 11.76 -1.35 -7.46
C ALA A 25 12.96 -2.29 -7.49
N GLY A 26 13.92 -2.05 -6.61
CA GLY A 26 14.98 -3.01 -6.37
C GLY A 26 14.49 -4.17 -5.50
N PRO A 27 15.30 -5.23 -5.34
CA PRO A 27 14.90 -6.44 -4.62
C PRO A 27 14.66 -6.22 -3.12
N ASP A 28 15.18 -5.14 -2.56
CA ASP A 28 15.08 -4.88 -1.12
C ASP A 28 13.79 -4.17 -0.73
N LEU A 29 13.04 -3.63 -1.68
CA LEU A 29 11.79 -2.96 -1.39
C LEU A 29 10.69 -3.98 -1.09
N ARG A 30 10.03 -3.84 0.05
CA ARG A 30 8.90 -4.68 0.42
C ARG A 30 7.61 -4.10 -0.15
N ILE A 31 7.01 -4.84 -1.07
CA ILE A 31 5.70 -4.52 -1.65
C ILE A 31 4.82 -5.73 -1.36
N ILE A 32 3.83 -5.55 -0.50
CA ILE A 32 3.00 -6.65 -0.01
C ILE A 32 1.59 -6.51 -0.59
N ALA A 33 1.16 -7.53 -1.31
CA ALA A 33 -0.20 -7.57 -1.85
C ALA A 33 -1.15 -8.14 -0.81
N CYS A 34 -2.26 -7.43 -0.56
CA CYS A 34 -3.30 -7.88 0.35
C CYS A 34 -4.64 -7.70 -0.35
N GLY A 35 -5.12 -8.76 -0.98
CA GLY A 35 -6.37 -8.71 -1.73
C GLY A 35 -7.33 -9.82 -1.37
N GLY A 36 -8.62 -9.49 -1.36
CA GLY A 36 -9.67 -10.45 -1.10
C GLY A 36 -9.75 -10.89 0.35
N MET A 37 -10.68 -11.79 0.59
CA MET A 37 -10.86 -12.43 1.89
C MET A 37 -9.97 -13.66 2.01
N GLU A 38 -9.84 -14.20 3.22
CA GLU A 38 -9.02 -15.37 3.47
C GLU A 38 -9.43 -16.58 2.62
N ASP A 39 -10.73 -16.74 2.36
CA ASP A 39 -11.27 -17.83 1.55
C ASP A 39 -11.14 -17.58 0.03
N GLY A 40 -10.55 -16.47 -0.38
CA GLY A 40 -10.38 -16.10 -1.78
C GLY A 40 -11.53 -15.32 -2.39
N SER A 41 -12.61 -15.07 -1.64
CA SER A 41 -13.74 -14.27 -2.14
C SER A 41 -13.39 -12.79 -2.21
N ILE A 42 -14.20 -12.05 -2.96
CA ILE A 42 -14.08 -10.59 -3.09
C ILE A 42 -14.42 -9.92 -1.75
N GLY A 43 -13.61 -8.97 -1.34
CA GLY A 43 -13.82 -8.21 -0.12
C GLY A 43 -12.49 -7.82 0.54
N THR A 44 -12.58 -7.11 1.67
CA THR A 44 -11.40 -6.71 2.45
C THR A 44 -11.56 -7.15 3.90
N ASP A 45 -10.43 -7.47 4.53
CA ASP A 45 -10.38 -7.97 5.91
C ASP A 45 -9.33 -7.17 6.67
N ALA A 46 -9.75 -6.47 7.72
CA ALA A 46 -8.86 -5.59 8.49
C ALA A 46 -7.67 -6.33 9.11
N VAL A 47 -7.86 -7.57 9.59
CA VAL A 47 -6.76 -8.33 10.19
C VAL A 47 -5.72 -8.73 9.14
N ARG A 48 -6.16 -9.14 7.96
CA ARG A 48 -5.24 -9.43 6.85
C ARG A 48 -4.46 -8.19 6.43
N ILE A 49 -5.13 -7.03 6.40
CA ILE A 49 -4.48 -5.76 6.07
C ILE A 49 -3.47 -5.38 7.15
N GLN A 50 -3.83 -5.54 8.41
CA GLN A 50 -2.90 -5.32 9.52
C GLN A 50 -1.63 -6.15 9.36
N ASN A 51 -1.78 -7.43 9.07
CA ASN A 51 -0.64 -8.33 8.86
C ASN A 51 0.21 -7.91 7.67
N ALA A 52 -0.41 -7.45 6.59
CA ALA A 52 0.31 -6.94 5.43
C ALA A 52 1.13 -5.69 5.76
N MET A 53 0.59 -4.79 6.57
CA MET A 53 1.31 -3.60 7.03
C MET A 53 2.52 -3.97 7.85
N ILE A 54 2.38 -4.92 8.77
CA ILE A 54 3.49 -5.41 9.59
C ILE A 54 4.57 -6.02 8.71
N GLU A 55 4.18 -6.84 7.74
CA GLU A 55 5.12 -7.48 6.82
C GLU A 55 5.85 -6.46 5.93
N ALA A 56 5.16 -5.40 5.51
CA ALA A 56 5.74 -4.36 4.66
C ALA A 56 6.72 -3.45 5.40
N ASP A 57 6.60 -3.33 6.71
CA ASP A 57 7.42 -2.42 7.49
C ASP A 57 8.85 -2.96 7.68
N SER A 58 9.82 -2.09 7.41
CA SER A 58 11.23 -2.37 7.72
C SER A 58 11.83 -1.31 8.66
N GLY A 59 10.96 -0.53 9.31
CA GLY A 59 11.35 0.51 10.26
C GLY A 59 11.09 1.94 9.76
N ASP A 60 10.84 2.12 8.47
CA ASP A 60 10.66 3.45 7.87
C ASP A 60 9.20 3.80 7.58
N GLY A 61 8.28 2.93 7.97
CA GLY A 61 6.86 3.14 7.76
C GLY A 61 6.33 2.46 6.49
N VAL A 62 5.03 2.57 6.29
CA VAL A 62 4.31 1.89 5.22
C VAL A 62 3.36 2.86 4.52
N CYS A 63 3.43 2.86 3.18
CA CYS A 63 2.47 3.53 2.32
C CYS A 63 1.40 2.52 1.93
N ALA A 64 0.14 2.79 2.29
CA ALA A 64 -0.98 1.93 1.93
C ALA A 64 -1.66 2.47 0.68
N MET A 65 -1.76 1.63 -0.34
CA MET A 65 -2.45 1.91 -1.60
C MET A 65 -3.73 1.09 -1.62
N VAL A 66 -4.87 1.74 -1.79
CA VAL A 66 -6.19 1.10 -1.66
C VAL A 66 -7.02 1.34 -2.92
N ASP A 67 -7.78 0.33 -3.34
CA ASP A 67 -8.53 0.41 -4.60
C ASP A 67 -9.87 1.17 -4.51
N LEU A 68 -10.76 0.78 -3.61
CA LEU A 68 -12.12 1.34 -3.53
C LEU A 68 -12.43 1.83 -2.12
N GLY A 69 -13.45 2.68 -2.01
CA GLY A 69 -13.80 3.36 -0.77
C GLY A 69 -13.98 2.47 0.46
N SER A 70 -14.64 1.30 0.32
CA SER A 70 -14.81 0.37 1.44
C SER A 70 -13.48 -0.23 1.90
N GLY A 71 -12.50 -0.31 1.02
CA GLY A 71 -11.14 -0.71 1.37
C GLY A 71 -10.44 0.30 2.26
N ILE A 72 -10.75 1.59 2.08
CA ILE A 72 -10.24 2.65 2.97
C ILE A 72 -10.72 2.41 4.40
N MET A 73 -12.00 2.09 4.58
CA MET A 73 -12.56 1.83 5.90
C MET A 73 -11.88 0.64 6.58
N SER A 74 -11.69 -0.45 5.86
CA SER A 74 -11.00 -1.64 6.39
C SER A 74 -9.54 -1.33 6.72
N THR A 75 -8.89 -0.51 5.90
CA THR A 75 -7.50 -0.10 6.11
C THR A 75 -7.39 0.79 7.35
N GLU A 76 -8.31 1.72 7.54
CA GLU A 76 -8.34 2.56 8.74
C GLU A 76 -8.57 1.71 10.00
N THR A 77 -9.43 0.69 9.92
CA THR A 77 -9.62 -0.25 11.03
C THR A 77 -8.33 -1.00 11.33
N ALA A 78 -7.62 -1.43 10.30
CA ALA A 78 -6.32 -2.10 10.47
C ALA A 78 -5.31 -1.19 11.16
N MET A 79 -5.29 0.09 10.81
CA MET A 79 -4.41 1.09 11.44
C MET A 79 -4.75 1.26 12.92
N GLU A 80 -6.04 1.27 13.27
CA GLU A 80 -6.47 1.32 14.67
C GLU A 80 -6.02 0.07 15.44
N LEU A 81 -6.11 -1.11 14.82
CA LEU A 81 -5.65 -2.35 15.44
C LEU A 81 -4.16 -2.30 15.76
N LEU A 82 -3.35 -1.67 14.89
CA LEU A 82 -1.92 -1.50 15.14
C LEU A 82 -1.66 -0.62 16.37
N GLU A 83 -2.47 0.40 16.61
CA GLU A 83 -2.31 1.29 17.77
C GLU A 83 -2.46 0.54 19.08
N PHE A 84 -3.27 -0.52 19.11
CA PHE A 84 -3.49 -1.34 20.30
C PHE A 84 -2.59 -2.57 20.37
N ASP A 85 -1.70 -2.74 19.41
CA ASP A 85 -0.72 -3.83 19.39
C ASP A 85 0.59 -3.33 19.97
N ASP A 86 0.91 -3.76 21.18
CA ASP A 86 2.11 -3.31 21.90
C ASP A 86 3.40 -3.54 21.13
N ASP A 87 3.45 -4.57 20.29
CA ASP A 87 4.63 -4.90 19.50
C ASP A 87 4.79 -4.03 18.26
N HIS A 88 3.71 -3.38 17.80
CA HIS A 88 3.67 -2.65 16.52
C HIS A 88 3.06 -1.25 16.64
N SER A 89 2.89 -0.72 17.86
CA SER A 89 2.27 0.58 18.08
C SER A 89 3.08 1.74 17.49
N ASP A 90 4.37 1.54 17.25
CA ASP A 90 5.25 2.55 16.67
C ASP A 90 5.27 2.53 15.14
N LEU A 91 4.62 1.54 14.53
CA LEU A 91 4.58 1.41 13.08
C LEU A 91 3.75 2.54 12.48
N ARG A 92 4.36 3.33 11.60
CA ARG A 92 3.68 4.44 10.93
C ARG A 92 3.12 3.97 9.60
N VAL A 93 1.81 4.17 9.41
CA VAL A 93 1.14 3.89 8.15
C VAL A 93 0.42 5.14 7.69
N MET A 94 0.55 5.47 6.42
CA MET A 94 -0.24 6.53 5.79
C MET A 94 -0.92 5.96 4.54
N ILE A 95 -2.19 6.34 4.35
CA ILE A 95 -2.94 5.96 3.15
C ILE A 95 -2.73 7.05 2.10
N ALA A 96 -2.36 6.65 0.89
CA ALA A 96 -2.23 7.58 -0.21
C ALA A 96 -3.58 7.79 -0.89
N ASP A 97 -3.98 9.03 -1.07
CA ASP A 97 -5.18 9.39 -1.82
C ASP A 97 -4.83 9.43 -3.32
N ALA A 98 -4.79 8.27 -3.93
CA ALA A 98 -4.26 8.11 -5.28
C ALA A 98 -4.90 6.92 -6.00
N PRO A 99 -4.88 6.91 -7.35
CA PRO A 99 -5.27 5.71 -8.10
C PRO A 99 -4.31 4.58 -7.73
N VAL A 100 -4.87 3.40 -7.43
CA VAL A 100 -4.12 2.32 -6.78
C VAL A 100 -2.94 1.80 -7.62
N LEU A 101 -3.13 1.63 -8.93
CA LEU A 101 -2.07 1.11 -9.80
C LEU A 101 -1.00 2.16 -10.05
N GLU A 102 -1.38 3.29 -10.60
CA GLU A 102 -0.44 4.35 -10.94
C GLU A 102 0.27 4.88 -9.70
N GLY A 103 -0.48 5.03 -8.60
CA GLY A 103 0.08 5.47 -7.33
C GLY A 103 1.08 4.48 -6.76
N ALA A 104 0.80 3.17 -6.89
CA ALA A 104 1.73 2.14 -6.41
C ALA A 104 3.05 2.17 -7.17
N VAL A 105 2.99 2.37 -8.48
CA VAL A 105 4.21 2.48 -9.32
C VAL A 105 5.03 3.71 -8.90
N SER A 106 4.38 4.86 -8.74
CA SER A 106 5.07 6.08 -8.30
C SER A 106 5.64 5.94 -6.89
N ALA A 107 4.89 5.31 -5.99
CA ALA A 107 5.37 5.05 -4.62
C ALA A 107 6.59 4.13 -4.63
N ALA A 108 6.59 3.10 -5.48
CA ALA A 108 7.72 2.18 -5.58
C ALA A 108 9.00 2.89 -6.04
N VAL A 109 8.90 3.81 -6.99
CA VAL A 109 10.04 4.61 -7.46
C VAL A 109 10.59 5.46 -6.32
N SER A 110 9.72 6.18 -5.61
CA SER A 110 10.12 7.06 -4.50
C SER A 110 10.74 6.26 -3.34
N ALA A 111 10.09 5.17 -2.94
CA ALA A 111 10.57 4.33 -1.86
C ALA A 111 11.92 3.69 -2.19
N SER A 112 12.11 3.25 -3.44
CA SER A 112 13.38 2.68 -3.90
C SER A 112 14.52 3.70 -3.88
N ALA A 113 14.20 4.98 -4.03
CA ALA A 113 15.19 6.06 -3.94
C ALA A 113 15.56 6.37 -2.48
N GLY A 114 14.88 5.76 -1.51
CA GLY A 114 15.15 5.98 -0.09
C GLY A 114 14.41 7.17 0.49
N ASP A 115 13.36 7.66 -0.16
CA ASP A 115 12.59 8.81 0.30
C ASP A 115 11.83 8.48 1.60
N PRO A 116 11.60 9.48 2.47
CA PRO A 116 10.79 9.26 3.68
C PRO A 116 9.31 9.08 3.35
N LEU A 117 8.54 8.58 4.32
CA LEU A 117 7.14 8.22 4.13
C LEU A 117 6.30 9.34 3.53
N GLU A 118 6.46 10.57 4.02
CA GLU A 118 5.70 11.73 3.52
C GLU A 118 5.98 11.98 2.03
N ALA A 119 7.21 11.78 1.59
CA ALA A 119 7.58 11.97 0.19
C ALA A 119 7.05 10.84 -0.69
N VAL A 120 7.03 9.60 -0.17
CA VAL A 120 6.46 8.46 -0.88
C VAL A 120 4.95 8.66 -1.09
N ILE A 121 4.25 9.12 -0.05
CA ILE A 121 2.83 9.45 -0.15
C ILE A 121 2.60 10.55 -1.19
N ALA A 122 3.39 11.61 -1.15
CA ALA A 122 3.27 12.72 -2.11
C ALA A 122 3.49 12.24 -3.54
N ALA A 123 4.48 11.38 -3.76
CA ALA A 123 4.76 10.79 -5.08
C ALA A 123 3.57 9.97 -5.59
N ALA A 124 2.98 9.15 -4.71
CA ALA A 124 1.79 8.37 -5.07
C ALA A 124 0.62 9.29 -5.44
N GLU A 125 0.41 10.35 -4.66
CA GLU A 125 -0.71 11.27 -4.87
C GLU A 125 -0.58 12.13 -6.12
N GLU A 126 0.62 12.35 -6.61
CA GLU A 126 0.84 13.01 -7.90
C GLU A 126 0.20 12.23 -9.06
N ALA A 127 0.01 10.92 -8.92
CA ALA A 127 -0.63 10.10 -9.94
C ALA A 127 -2.07 10.52 -10.24
N ARG A 128 -2.73 11.24 -9.32
CA ARG A 128 -4.08 11.78 -9.51
C ARG A 128 -4.17 12.75 -10.68
N GLY A 129 -3.08 13.45 -10.99
CA GLY A 129 -3.03 14.43 -12.06
C GLY A 129 -2.42 13.92 -13.37
N MET A 130 -2.01 12.67 -13.43
CA MET A 130 -1.37 12.11 -14.62
C MET A 130 -2.35 11.90 -15.75
N LYS A 131 -2.03 12.46 -16.91
CA LYS A 131 -2.80 12.23 -18.14
C LYS A 131 -2.12 11.13 -18.96
N LYS A 132 -2.93 10.26 -19.56
CA LYS A 132 -2.42 9.21 -20.45
C LYS A 132 -2.28 9.67 -21.89
N LEU A 133 -3.09 10.62 -22.27
CA LEU A 133 -3.09 11.14 -23.64
C LEU A 133 -2.63 12.58 -23.62
N SER A 134 -1.79 12.93 -24.60
CA SER A 134 -1.48 14.34 -24.86
C SER A 134 -2.67 14.96 -25.59
N ASP A 135 -3.01 16.19 -25.30
CA ASP A 135 -4.20 16.89 -25.79
C ASP A 135 -4.29 16.93 -27.32
#